data_b68ad246ee5e800a2782ff5dfd5b6745
#
_entry.id   b68ad246ee5e800a2782ff5dfd5b6745
#
_cell.length_a   1.000
_cell.length_b   1.000
_cell.length_c   1.000
_cell.angle_alpha   90.00
_cell.angle_beta   90.00
_cell.angle_gamma   90.00
#
_symmetry.space_group_name_H-M   'P 1'
#
loop_
_entity.id
_entity.type
_entity.pdbx_description
1 polymer ?
#
loop_
_entity_poly.entity_id
_entity_poly.type
_entity_poly.pdbx_seq_one_letter_code
_entity_poly.pdbx_strand_id
1 'polypeptide(L)'
;MPDLLHDTQNVYHLFPIIVSEGKRDALHNYLEQNGVGTVCHYPIAPHKQECYANAEWNTPLLNLPITERLADEELSLPIGPSISFEDASIVVKLLNSFF
;
A
#
# COMPACT_ATOMS: atom_id res chain seq x y z
N MET A 1 -3.79 -1.35 -9.38
CA MET A 1 -2.69 -0.57 -9.97
C MET A 1 -3.24 0.63 -10.73
N PRO A 2 -2.53 1.75 -10.74
CA PRO A 2 -2.89 2.86 -11.62
C PRO A 2 -2.90 2.41 -13.08
N ASP A 3 -3.81 2.95 -13.85
CA ASP A 3 -3.90 2.65 -15.27
C ASP A 3 -2.69 3.25 -15.98
N LEU A 4 -1.95 2.45 -16.71
CA LEU A 4 -0.80 2.90 -17.50
C LEU A 4 -1.32 3.49 -18.82
N LEU A 5 -1.68 4.75 -18.79
CA LEU A 5 -2.05 5.48 -19.99
C LEU A 5 -0.84 5.66 -20.91
N HIS A 6 -1.06 5.57 -22.22
CA HIS A 6 -0.02 5.49 -23.25
C HIS A 6 1.00 6.65 -23.22
N ASP A 7 0.62 7.82 -22.72
CA ASP A 7 1.49 8.99 -22.68
C ASP A 7 1.91 9.40 -21.27
N THR A 8 1.65 8.53 -20.27
CA THR A 8 1.93 8.86 -18.89
C THR A 8 3.35 8.40 -18.53
N GLN A 9 4.19 9.34 -18.20
CA GLN A 9 5.51 9.08 -17.63
C GLN A 9 5.38 8.94 -16.12
N ASN A 10 5.03 7.75 -15.66
CA ASN A 10 4.98 7.46 -14.25
C ASN A 10 6.41 7.26 -13.73
N VAL A 11 6.80 8.06 -12.74
CA VAL A 11 8.14 7.97 -12.13
C VAL A 11 8.25 6.88 -11.09
N TYR A 12 7.14 6.22 -10.72
CA TYR A 12 7.09 5.13 -9.74
C TYR A 12 7.83 5.46 -8.44
N HIS A 13 7.54 6.62 -7.88
CA HIS A 13 8.04 6.98 -6.56
C HIS A 13 7.70 5.91 -5.51
N LEU A 14 6.48 5.40 -5.58
CA LEU A 14 6.00 4.26 -4.80
C LEU A 14 5.38 3.24 -5.76
N PHE A 15 5.31 1.99 -5.34
CA PHE A 15 4.60 0.95 -6.07
C PHE A 15 3.53 0.32 -5.15
N PRO A 16 2.40 1.02 -4.95
CA PRO A 16 1.33 0.54 -4.09
C PRO A 16 0.48 -0.54 -4.78
N ILE A 17 0.11 -1.53 -4.01
CA ILE A 17 -0.91 -2.50 -4.39
C ILE A 17 -2.06 -2.45 -3.38
N ILE A 18 -3.22 -2.89 -3.81
CA ILE A 18 -4.41 -3.00 -2.96
C ILE A 18 -4.62 -4.48 -2.64
N VAL A 19 -4.61 -4.80 -1.36
CA VAL A 19 -4.78 -6.16 -0.86
C VAL A 19 -6.10 -6.24 -0.11
N SER A 20 -7.11 -6.75 -0.79
CA SER A 20 -8.47 -6.85 -0.26
C SER A 20 -8.68 -8.02 0.69
N GLU A 21 -9.89 -8.16 1.20
CA GLU A 21 -10.31 -9.26 2.07
C GLU A 21 -9.56 -9.36 3.41
N GLY A 22 -9.03 -8.23 3.90
CA GLY A 22 -8.32 -8.21 5.18
C GLY A 22 -6.97 -8.93 5.17
N LYS A 23 -6.42 -9.19 3.98
CA LYS A 23 -5.18 -9.98 3.84
C LYS A 23 -3.90 -9.13 3.81
N ARG A 24 -4.00 -7.80 3.87
CA ARG A 24 -2.84 -6.90 3.76
C ARG A 24 -1.76 -7.20 4.80
N ASP A 25 -2.15 -7.32 6.07
CA ASP A 25 -1.18 -7.55 7.14
C ASP A 25 -0.56 -8.95 7.07
N ALA A 26 -1.35 -9.95 6.69
CA ALA A 26 -0.84 -11.31 6.47
C ALA A 26 0.17 -11.33 5.31
N LEU A 27 -0.10 -10.63 4.23
CA LEU A 27 0.83 -10.53 3.10
C LEU A 27 2.11 -9.78 3.51
N HIS A 28 1.99 -8.67 4.22
CA HIS A 28 3.14 -7.93 4.75
C HIS A 28 4.07 -8.84 5.55
N ASN A 29 3.52 -9.56 6.51
CA ASN A 29 4.28 -10.49 7.36
C ASN A 29 4.92 -11.62 6.55
N TYR A 30 4.18 -12.18 5.60
CA TYR A 30 4.69 -13.23 4.71
C TYR A 30 5.88 -12.75 3.87
N LEU A 31 5.79 -11.57 3.30
CA LEU A 31 6.87 -10.98 2.51
C LEU A 31 8.09 -10.68 3.39
N GLU A 32 7.89 -10.11 4.57
CA GLU A 32 8.99 -9.86 5.52
C GLU A 32 9.71 -11.15 5.92
N GLN A 33 8.98 -12.20 6.21
CA GLN A 33 9.57 -13.51 6.54
C GLN A 33 10.39 -14.08 5.40
N ASN A 34 10.13 -13.68 4.17
CA ASN A 34 10.87 -14.08 2.98
C ASN A 34 11.90 -13.02 2.52
N GLY A 35 12.23 -12.07 3.37
CA GLY A 35 13.27 -11.08 3.11
C GLY A 35 12.85 -9.92 2.23
N VAL A 36 11.55 -9.72 2.03
CA VAL A 36 11.00 -8.61 1.21
C VAL A 36 10.37 -7.56 2.14
N GLY A 37 11.00 -6.39 2.22
CA GLY A 37 10.48 -5.26 2.98
C GLY A 37 9.32 -4.59 2.26
N THR A 38 8.24 -4.31 2.98
CA THR A 38 7.07 -3.57 2.48
C THR A 38 6.65 -2.51 3.49
N VAL A 39 5.94 -1.50 3.04
CA VAL A 39 5.49 -0.38 3.88
C VAL A 39 4.05 -0.06 3.56
N CYS A 40 3.28 0.28 4.60
CA CYS A 40 1.93 0.81 4.41
C CYS A 40 1.96 2.34 4.33
N HIS A 41 1.49 2.91 3.23
CA HIS A 41 1.41 4.35 3.04
C HIS A 41 -0.06 4.81 2.90
N TYR A 42 -0.78 5.07 3.96
CA TYR A 42 -0.37 5.02 5.39
C TYR A 42 -1.41 4.22 6.16
N PRO A 43 -1.05 3.54 7.27
CA PRO A 43 -1.97 2.62 7.95
C PRO A 43 -3.12 3.30 8.70
N ILE A 44 -2.98 4.60 8.97
CA ILE A 44 -4.03 5.38 9.62
C ILE A 44 -4.49 6.47 8.65
N ALA A 45 -5.77 6.46 8.29
CA ALA A 45 -6.35 7.48 7.43
C ALA A 45 -6.15 8.90 8.02
N PRO A 46 -5.90 9.93 7.20
CA PRO A 46 -5.55 11.27 7.70
C PRO A 46 -6.54 11.84 8.71
N HIS A 47 -7.84 11.68 8.48
CA HIS A 47 -8.89 12.18 9.38
C HIS A 47 -8.99 11.38 10.68
N LYS A 48 -8.40 10.21 10.77
CA LYS A 48 -8.35 9.38 11.98
C LYS A 48 -7.06 9.54 12.76
N GLN A 49 -6.15 10.37 12.28
CA GLN A 49 -4.93 10.66 12.99
C GLN A 49 -5.19 11.49 14.25
N GLU A 50 -4.47 11.20 15.31
CA GLU A 50 -4.66 11.80 16.63
C GLU A 50 -4.53 13.33 16.62
N CYS A 51 -3.63 13.86 15.80
CA CYS A 51 -3.43 15.30 15.64
C CYS A 51 -4.65 16.05 15.11
N TYR A 52 -5.58 15.37 14.45
CA TYR A 52 -6.79 15.96 13.89
C TYR A 52 -8.07 15.62 14.68
N ALA A 53 -7.94 14.94 15.81
CA ALA A 53 -9.09 14.48 16.59
C ALA A 53 -10.05 15.61 17.00
N ASN A 54 -9.51 16.81 17.25
CA ASN A 54 -10.28 17.98 17.68
C ASN A 54 -10.49 19.04 16.59
N ALA A 55 -10.19 18.74 15.33
CA ALA A 55 -10.43 19.66 14.23
C ALA A 55 -11.94 19.82 14.00
N GLU A 56 -12.38 21.06 13.72
CA GLU A 56 -13.81 21.38 13.54
C GLU A 56 -14.48 20.56 12.44
N TRP A 57 -13.74 20.26 11.37
CA TRP A 57 -14.23 19.47 10.24
C TRP A 57 -14.28 17.96 10.54
N ASN A 58 -13.59 17.52 11.58
CA ASN A 58 -13.47 16.10 11.92
C ASN A 58 -14.58 15.68 12.91
N THR A 59 -15.78 15.56 12.41
CA THR A 59 -16.96 15.19 13.18
C THR A 59 -17.29 13.72 13.03
N PRO A 60 -18.11 13.12 13.93
CA PRO A 60 -18.59 11.75 13.78
C PRO A 60 -19.38 11.49 12.49
N LEU A 61 -19.84 12.55 11.81
CA LEU A 61 -20.55 12.45 10.53
C LEU A 61 -19.61 12.36 9.34
N LEU A 62 -18.32 12.64 9.53
CA LEU A 62 -17.32 12.54 8.47
C LEU A 62 -17.16 11.09 8.05
N ASN A 63 -17.40 10.82 6.78
CA ASN A 63 -17.29 9.49 6.20
C ASN A 63 -16.48 9.56 4.91
N LEU A 64 -15.30 8.96 4.92
CA LEU A 64 -14.37 8.91 3.79
C LEU A 64 -14.06 7.45 3.46
N PRO A 65 -15.02 6.71 2.87
CA PRO A 65 -14.90 5.26 2.72
C PRO A 65 -13.74 4.82 1.85
N ILE A 66 -13.42 5.56 0.80
CA ILE A 66 -12.28 5.23 -0.09
C ILE A 66 -10.97 5.43 0.66
N THR A 67 -10.81 6.55 1.35
CA THR A 67 -9.62 6.84 2.15
C THR A 67 -9.40 5.81 3.25
N GLU A 68 -10.47 5.45 3.96
CA GLU A 68 -10.42 4.45 5.02
C GLU A 68 -10.07 3.07 4.48
N ARG A 69 -10.67 2.69 3.37
CA ARG A 69 -10.37 1.43 2.69
C ARG A 69 -8.91 1.36 2.23
N LEU A 70 -8.38 2.43 1.65
CA LEU A 70 -6.98 2.47 1.21
C LEU A 70 -6.02 2.36 2.39
N ALA A 71 -6.33 2.96 3.53
CA ALA A 71 -5.52 2.79 4.73
C ALA A 71 -5.44 1.33 5.21
N ASP A 72 -6.53 0.59 5.04
CA ASP A 72 -6.61 -0.83 5.45
C ASP A 72 -6.00 -1.80 4.41
N GLU A 73 -6.04 -1.46 3.14
CA GLU A 73 -5.71 -2.37 2.04
C GLU A 73 -4.42 -2.04 1.29
N GLU A 74 -3.88 -0.84 1.42
CA GLU A 74 -2.68 -0.44 0.69
C GLU A 74 -1.44 -1.11 1.27
N LEU A 75 -0.57 -1.61 0.38
CA LEU A 75 0.76 -2.10 0.69
C LEU A 75 1.72 -1.68 -0.43
N SER A 76 2.77 -0.96 -0.08
CA SER A 76 3.80 -0.54 -1.02
C SER A 76 4.89 -1.60 -1.14
N LEU A 77 5.09 -2.09 -2.35
CA LEU A 77 6.15 -3.04 -2.69
C LEU A 77 7.50 -2.33 -2.87
N PRO A 78 8.62 -3.06 -2.73
CA PRO A 78 9.94 -2.48 -2.95
C PRO A 78 10.08 -1.94 -4.37
N ILE A 79 10.57 -0.72 -4.49
CA ILE A 79 10.89 -0.09 -5.78
C ILE A 79 12.06 0.87 -5.59
N GLY A 80 12.91 0.98 -6.61
CA GLY A 80 14.02 1.90 -6.61
C GLY A 80 15.12 1.47 -7.58
N PRO A 81 16.10 2.31 -7.86
CA PRO A 81 17.15 2.02 -8.81
C PRO A 81 18.09 0.87 -8.37
N SER A 82 18.07 0.51 -7.09
CA SER A 82 18.85 -0.61 -6.56
C SER A 82 18.13 -1.96 -6.67
N ILE A 83 16.86 -1.98 -7.04
CA ILE A 83 16.09 -3.21 -7.24
C ILE A 83 16.40 -3.79 -8.62
N SER A 84 16.96 -4.99 -8.65
CA SER A 84 17.25 -5.70 -9.91
C SER A 84 16.00 -6.36 -10.48
N PHE A 85 16.07 -6.78 -11.74
CA PHE A 85 15.01 -7.59 -12.35
C PHE A 85 14.83 -8.92 -11.62
N GLU A 86 15.91 -9.51 -11.13
CA GLU A 86 15.88 -10.74 -10.33
C GLU A 86 15.14 -10.53 -9.01
N ASP A 87 15.42 -9.43 -8.32
CA ASP A 87 14.71 -9.07 -7.08
C ASP A 87 13.21 -8.89 -7.33
N ALA A 88 12.85 -8.18 -8.38
CA ALA A 88 11.45 -8.00 -8.76
C ALA A 88 10.78 -9.34 -9.08
N SER A 89 11.47 -10.25 -9.74
CA SER A 89 10.96 -11.59 -10.04
C SER A 89 10.70 -12.42 -8.79
N ILE A 90 11.55 -12.28 -7.77
CA ILE A 90 11.36 -12.94 -6.47
C ILE A 90 10.07 -12.41 -5.80
N VAL A 91 9.88 -11.10 -5.80
CA VAL A 91 8.67 -10.48 -5.23
C VAL A 91 7.42 -11.00 -5.92
N VAL A 92 7.42 -11.05 -7.25
CA VAL A 92 6.28 -11.56 -8.04
C VAL A 92 5.99 -13.03 -7.72
N LYS A 93 7.01 -13.86 -7.61
CA LYS A 93 6.85 -15.28 -7.24
C LYS A 93 6.24 -15.44 -5.84
N LEU A 94 6.70 -14.64 -4.88
CA LEU A 94 6.16 -14.68 -3.53
C LEU A 94 4.70 -14.23 -3.49
N LEU A 95 4.35 -13.17 -4.21
CA LEU A 95 2.97 -12.72 -4.34
C LEU A 95 2.07 -13.82 -4.92
N ASN A 96 2.50 -14.45 -5.99
CA ASN A 96 1.75 -15.53 -6.64
C ASN A 96 1.61 -16.77 -5.74
N SER A 97 2.57 -17.01 -4.87
CA SER A 97 2.52 -18.14 -3.93
C SER A 97 1.61 -17.87 -2.73
N PHE A 98 1.44 -16.60 -2.35
CA PHE A 98 0.55 -16.21 -1.26
C PHE A 98 -0.93 -16.27 -1.64
N PHE A 99 -1.25 -15.87 -2.86
CA PHE A 99 -2.62 -15.87 -3.39
C PHE A 99 -2.93 -17.17 -4.21
#